data_119f078e74c0131d79ed8df567ec7306
#
_entry.id   119f078e74c0131d79ed8df567ec7306
#
_cell.length_a   1.000
_cell.length_b   1.000
_cell.length_c   1.000
_cell.angle_alpha   90.00
_cell.angle_beta   90.00
_cell.angle_gamma   90.00
#
_symmetry.space_group_name_H-M   'P 1'
#
loop_
_entity.id
_entity.type
_entity.pdbx_description
1 polymer ?
#
loop_
_entity_poly.entity_id
_entity_poly.type
_entity_poly.pdbx_seq_one_letter_code
_entity_poly.pdbx_strand_id
1 'polypeptide(L)'
;MGFVRDIGEKLFTVADDLDLSSPVEQILWYQTRSFPENTKRLGGKVILQGSVELQLMYLPPEDDVPCFESFRVPFSQLMDSAEDDVLIAAVDLRTVSCFVEILPGLNRSDSVSLELQLAAELLYVGEQKLSYVADAYSLRCPLVLTGDTLDAAAPYCAAAEKASVREFIKLPEPAERVLSVQYHMTPCIMTDEGVKTAACVCVVYKAESGLRSVMKKLPIVFSGDRAGSDCLYCKAVCLECAASVQGDGVDLRLDAGLTCVSAEKQPIKYVSHAEADAAAADGGGEHPSVMAVRPGDRSLWELAKTYHSTVALIESANADRTEADSFLLIPRGR
;
A
#
# COMPACT_ATOMS: atom_id res chain seq x y z
N MET A 1 -13.34 11.77 8.13
CA MET A 1 -12.77 11.45 6.82
C MET A 1 -13.18 10.05 6.49
N GLY A 2 -13.73 9.80 5.32
CA GLY A 2 -14.03 8.47 4.82
C GLY A 2 -12.93 8.06 3.86
N PHE A 3 -12.74 6.78 3.75
CA PHE A 3 -11.69 6.19 2.95
C PHE A 3 -12.34 5.46 1.77
N VAL A 4 -11.95 5.79 0.56
CA VAL A 4 -12.39 5.08 -0.64
C VAL A 4 -11.22 4.26 -1.15
N ARG A 5 -11.40 2.96 -1.24
CA ARG A 5 -10.48 2.03 -1.88
C ARG A 5 -11.07 1.61 -3.21
N ASP A 6 -10.32 1.79 -4.27
CA ASP A 6 -10.65 1.23 -5.58
C ASP A 6 -9.42 0.53 -6.16
N ILE A 7 -9.63 -0.47 -6.98
CA ILE A 7 -8.58 -1.22 -7.65
C ILE A 7 -8.83 -1.11 -9.15
N GLY A 8 -7.96 -0.34 -9.82
CA GLY A 8 -7.90 -0.31 -11.28
C GLY A 8 -7.05 -1.48 -11.79
N GLU A 9 -7.57 -2.30 -12.68
CA GLU A 9 -6.82 -3.37 -13.34
C GLU A 9 -6.67 -3.09 -14.83
N LYS A 10 -5.49 -3.39 -15.38
CA LYS A 10 -5.24 -3.36 -16.82
C LYS A 10 -4.31 -4.49 -17.27
N LEU A 11 -4.73 -5.16 -18.35
CA LEU A 11 -3.89 -6.12 -19.07
C LEU A 11 -3.12 -5.39 -20.16
N PHE A 12 -1.84 -5.72 -20.32
CA PHE A 12 -1.00 -5.24 -21.42
C PHE A 12 0.11 -6.25 -21.74
N THR A 13 0.66 -6.13 -22.95
CA THR A 13 1.73 -7.01 -23.43
C THR A 13 3.06 -6.25 -23.46
N VAL A 14 4.12 -6.91 -23.03
CA VAL A 14 5.53 -6.50 -23.21
C VAL A 14 6.15 -7.54 -24.15
N ALA A 15 6.70 -7.08 -25.24
CA ALA A 15 7.38 -7.94 -26.22
C ALA A 15 8.70 -7.32 -26.62
N ASP A 16 9.72 -8.16 -26.79
CA ASP A 16 11.06 -7.76 -27.23
C ASP A 16 11.80 -8.96 -27.84
N ASP A 17 12.73 -8.68 -28.74
CA ASP A 17 13.66 -9.65 -29.29
C ASP A 17 15.02 -9.49 -28.63
N LEU A 18 15.56 -10.57 -28.06
CA LEU A 18 16.73 -10.56 -27.20
C LEU A 18 17.87 -11.35 -27.82
N ASP A 19 19.01 -10.69 -27.98
CA ASP A 19 20.22 -11.33 -28.51
C ASP A 19 20.94 -12.09 -27.39
N LEU A 20 21.28 -13.34 -27.66
CA LEU A 20 22.01 -14.23 -26.76
C LEU A 20 23.51 -14.12 -27.00
N SER A 21 24.31 -14.37 -25.95
CA SER A 21 25.76 -14.39 -26.07
C SER A 21 26.29 -15.62 -26.83
N SER A 22 25.50 -16.66 -26.97
CA SER A 22 25.79 -17.89 -27.70
C SER A 22 24.60 -18.39 -28.47
N PRO A 23 24.78 -19.12 -29.59
CA PRO A 23 23.67 -19.73 -30.30
C PRO A 23 22.88 -20.66 -29.40
N VAL A 24 21.55 -20.74 -29.63
CA VAL A 24 20.63 -21.57 -28.87
C VAL A 24 20.10 -22.73 -29.71
N GLU A 25 20.15 -23.95 -29.18
CA GLU A 25 19.50 -25.12 -29.73
C GLU A 25 18.19 -25.41 -29.02
N GLN A 26 18.18 -25.29 -27.69
CA GLN A 26 17.00 -25.60 -26.85
C GLN A 26 16.93 -24.70 -25.66
N ILE A 27 15.73 -24.17 -25.39
CA ILE A 27 15.41 -23.47 -24.14
C ILE A 27 15.08 -24.57 -23.10
N LEU A 28 15.84 -24.58 -22.01
CA LEU A 28 15.65 -25.51 -20.91
C LEU A 28 14.71 -24.99 -19.85
N TRP A 29 14.80 -23.69 -19.57
CA TRP A 29 14.01 -23.04 -18.54
C TRP A 29 14.05 -21.52 -18.70
N TYR A 30 12.97 -20.86 -18.31
CA TYR A 30 12.93 -19.41 -18.15
C TYR A 30 12.03 -18.97 -16.99
N GLN A 31 12.30 -17.82 -16.47
CA GLN A 31 11.48 -17.16 -15.46
C GLN A 31 11.46 -15.65 -15.71
N THR A 32 10.29 -15.04 -15.52
CA THR A 32 10.11 -13.62 -15.60
C THR A 32 9.75 -13.03 -14.25
N ARG A 33 10.20 -11.79 -14.01
CA ARG A 33 9.85 -10.97 -12.86
C ARG A 33 9.55 -9.57 -13.34
N SER A 34 8.51 -8.96 -12.80
CA SER A 34 8.07 -7.62 -13.19
C SER A 34 8.25 -6.66 -12.03
N PHE A 35 8.85 -5.52 -12.30
CA PHE A 35 9.16 -4.49 -11.31
C PHE A 35 8.49 -3.19 -11.71
N PRO A 36 7.49 -2.68 -10.94
CA PRO A 36 7.03 -1.32 -11.10
C PRO A 36 8.10 -0.36 -10.58
N GLU A 37 8.48 0.64 -11.37
CA GLU A 37 9.53 1.59 -11.01
C GLU A 37 8.97 2.97 -10.71
N ASN A 38 7.99 3.42 -11.50
CA ASN A 38 7.44 4.76 -11.39
C ASN A 38 6.00 4.81 -11.88
N THR A 39 5.21 5.68 -11.23
CA THR A 39 3.86 6.03 -11.67
C THR A 39 3.72 7.54 -11.76
N LYS A 40 3.21 8.04 -12.87
CA LYS A 40 2.93 9.46 -13.08
C LYS A 40 1.49 9.67 -13.51
N ARG A 41 0.81 10.63 -12.90
CA ARG A 41 -0.49 11.08 -13.36
C ARG A 41 -0.36 12.08 -14.50
N LEU A 42 -1.24 11.95 -15.48
CA LEU A 42 -1.34 12.83 -16.63
C LEU A 42 -2.81 12.96 -17.02
N GLY A 43 -3.53 13.96 -16.47
CA GLY A 43 -4.88 14.35 -16.88
C GLY A 43 -5.87 13.16 -16.98
N GLY A 44 -6.31 12.58 -15.86
CA GLY A 44 -7.25 11.44 -15.87
C GLY A 44 -6.64 10.11 -16.32
N LYS A 45 -5.32 10.04 -16.51
CA LYS A 45 -4.58 8.81 -16.84
C LYS A 45 -3.37 8.63 -15.96
N VAL A 46 -2.89 7.39 -15.88
CA VAL A 46 -1.67 7.02 -15.16
C VAL A 46 -0.69 6.41 -16.16
N ILE A 47 0.52 6.91 -16.17
CA ILE A 47 1.65 6.26 -16.85
C ILE A 47 2.33 5.37 -15.83
N LEU A 48 2.29 4.07 -16.05
CA LEU A 48 3.04 3.07 -15.30
C LEU A 48 4.32 2.73 -16.08
N GLN A 49 5.46 2.96 -15.44
CA GLN A 49 6.77 2.59 -15.97
C GLN A 49 7.39 1.51 -15.10
N GLY A 50 8.08 0.59 -15.74
CA GLY A 50 8.73 -0.52 -15.04
C GLY A 50 9.63 -1.31 -15.96
N SER A 51 10.09 -2.44 -15.47
CA SER A 51 10.89 -3.38 -16.23
C SER A 51 10.50 -4.83 -15.93
N VAL A 52 10.72 -5.67 -16.92
CA VAL A 52 10.65 -7.12 -16.79
C VAL A 52 12.07 -7.66 -16.82
N GLU A 53 12.44 -8.47 -15.83
CA GLU A 53 13.63 -9.30 -15.85
C GLU A 53 13.25 -10.67 -16.38
N LEU A 54 13.91 -11.12 -17.48
CA LEU A 54 13.87 -12.47 -17.98
C LEU A 54 15.15 -13.17 -17.58
N GLN A 55 15.06 -14.26 -16.86
CA GLN A 55 16.16 -15.22 -16.64
C GLN A 55 15.95 -16.41 -17.55
N LEU A 56 16.95 -16.72 -18.35
CA LEU A 56 16.91 -17.77 -19.37
C LEU A 56 18.04 -18.79 -19.15
N MET A 57 17.70 -20.06 -19.21
CA MET A 57 18.64 -21.17 -19.28
C MET A 57 18.43 -21.90 -20.59
N TYR A 58 19.48 -22.01 -21.41
CA TYR A 58 19.41 -22.66 -22.70
C TYR A 58 20.65 -23.51 -22.99
N LEU A 59 20.51 -24.44 -23.91
CA LEU A 59 21.59 -25.31 -24.35
C LEU A 59 22.11 -24.80 -25.71
N PRO A 60 23.43 -24.51 -25.81
CA PRO A 60 24.07 -24.20 -27.10
C PRO A 60 24.17 -25.44 -27.98
N PRO A 61 24.21 -25.31 -29.33
CA PRO A 61 24.57 -26.38 -30.21
C PRO A 61 25.99 -26.82 -29.90
N GLU A 62 26.24 -28.12 -29.89
CA GLU A 62 27.59 -28.72 -29.73
C GLU A 62 28.17 -28.58 -28.29
N ASP A 63 27.39 -28.08 -27.29
CA ASP A 63 27.82 -28.00 -25.89
C ASP A 63 26.75 -28.61 -24.96
N ASP A 64 27.19 -29.51 -24.08
CA ASP A 64 26.30 -30.13 -23.06
C ASP A 64 26.16 -29.27 -21.81
N VAL A 65 26.81 -28.10 -21.75
CA VAL A 65 26.78 -27.20 -20.61
C VAL A 65 25.79 -26.06 -20.85
N PRO A 66 24.70 -25.94 -20.04
CA PRO A 66 23.74 -24.88 -20.19
C PRO A 66 24.34 -23.49 -19.96
N CYS A 67 23.90 -22.52 -20.78
CA CYS A 67 24.14 -21.12 -20.60
C CYS A 67 23.00 -20.48 -19.75
N PHE A 68 23.37 -19.49 -18.96
CA PHE A 68 22.43 -18.68 -18.16
C PHE A 68 22.61 -17.22 -18.51
N GLU A 69 21.52 -16.55 -18.88
CA GLU A 69 21.50 -15.11 -19.16
C GLU A 69 20.33 -14.46 -18.47
N SER A 70 20.48 -13.17 -18.20
CA SER A 70 19.43 -12.32 -17.63
C SER A 70 19.30 -11.07 -18.45
N PHE A 71 18.07 -10.76 -18.83
CA PHE A 71 17.71 -9.60 -19.64
C PHE A 71 16.77 -8.70 -18.86
N ARG A 72 16.88 -7.40 -19.10
CA ARG A 72 15.97 -6.41 -18.50
C ARG A 72 15.27 -5.63 -19.61
N VAL A 73 13.98 -5.86 -19.76
CA VAL A 73 13.12 -5.24 -20.78
C VAL A 73 12.28 -4.15 -20.13
N PRO A 74 12.50 -2.87 -20.46
CA PRO A 74 11.72 -1.79 -19.91
C PRO A 74 10.33 -1.73 -20.56
N PHE A 75 9.34 -1.24 -19.84
CA PHE A 75 8.02 -0.96 -20.39
C PHE A 75 7.47 0.37 -19.88
N SER A 76 6.55 0.95 -20.66
CA SER A 76 5.78 2.12 -20.29
C SER A 76 4.34 1.95 -20.76
N GLN A 77 3.40 1.93 -19.83
CA GLN A 77 1.99 1.66 -20.11
C GLN A 77 1.11 2.80 -19.64
N LEU A 78 0.21 3.25 -20.51
CA LEU A 78 -0.83 4.21 -20.17
C LEU A 78 -2.08 3.47 -19.67
N MET A 79 -2.57 3.84 -18.49
CA MET A 79 -3.76 3.30 -17.84
C MET A 79 -4.77 4.41 -17.60
N ASP A 80 -6.06 4.07 -17.64
CA ASP A 80 -7.08 5.01 -17.20
C ASP A 80 -7.01 5.16 -15.69
N SER A 81 -7.09 6.39 -15.19
CA SER A 81 -7.11 6.67 -13.75
C SER A 81 -8.54 6.57 -13.22
N ALA A 82 -8.70 6.17 -11.98
CA ALA A 82 -9.86 6.55 -11.20
C ALA A 82 -9.91 8.09 -11.04
N GLU A 83 -10.89 8.61 -10.34
CA GLU A 83 -11.12 10.05 -10.13
C GLU A 83 -9.84 10.85 -9.82
N ASP A 84 -9.81 12.14 -10.19
CA ASP A 84 -8.62 12.99 -10.14
C ASP A 84 -8.07 13.23 -8.71
N ASP A 85 -8.90 13.08 -7.68
CA ASP A 85 -8.57 13.39 -6.27
C ASP A 85 -8.05 12.17 -5.46
N VAL A 86 -7.79 11.02 -6.10
CA VAL A 86 -7.27 9.83 -5.41
C VAL A 86 -5.78 9.65 -5.63
N LEU A 87 -5.06 9.16 -4.61
CA LEU A 87 -3.63 8.85 -4.68
C LEU A 87 -3.43 7.38 -5.05
N ILE A 88 -2.36 7.09 -5.80
CA ILE A 88 -1.92 5.73 -6.03
C ILE A 88 -1.06 5.30 -4.83
N ALA A 89 -1.61 4.44 -4.00
CA ALA A 89 -0.94 3.99 -2.78
C ALA A 89 -0.01 2.79 -3.03
N ALA A 90 -0.35 1.92 -3.99
CA ALA A 90 0.46 0.78 -4.37
C ALA A 90 0.20 0.36 -5.81
N VAL A 91 1.19 -0.31 -6.41
CA VAL A 91 1.10 -0.95 -7.72
C VAL A 91 1.50 -2.40 -7.57
N ASP A 92 0.69 -3.29 -8.08
CA ASP A 92 1.01 -4.71 -8.21
C ASP A 92 1.08 -5.11 -9.68
N LEU A 93 2.10 -5.92 -10.02
CA LEU A 93 2.26 -6.51 -11.33
C LEU A 93 2.23 -8.01 -11.22
N ARG A 94 1.37 -8.63 -12.02
CA ARG A 94 1.23 -10.08 -12.08
C ARG A 94 1.42 -10.56 -13.51
N THR A 95 2.30 -11.55 -13.70
CA THR A 95 2.43 -12.26 -14.97
C THR A 95 1.19 -13.13 -15.20
N VAL A 96 0.53 -12.94 -16.33
CA VAL A 96 -0.62 -13.74 -16.77
C VAL A 96 -0.17 -14.87 -17.67
N SER A 97 0.66 -14.54 -18.67
CA SER A 97 1.28 -15.52 -19.56
C SER A 97 2.67 -15.05 -19.98
N CYS A 98 3.54 -16.00 -20.31
CA CYS A 98 4.88 -15.72 -20.81
C CYS A 98 5.24 -16.77 -21.85
N PHE A 99 5.70 -16.32 -22.99
CA PHE A 99 6.22 -17.15 -24.09
C PHE A 99 7.62 -16.67 -24.44
N VAL A 100 8.53 -17.61 -24.57
CA VAL A 100 9.89 -17.37 -25.03
C VAL A 100 10.16 -18.38 -26.15
N GLU A 101 10.40 -17.86 -27.35
CA GLU A 101 10.58 -18.67 -28.55
C GLU A 101 11.93 -18.36 -29.20
N ILE A 102 12.58 -19.40 -29.75
CA ILE A 102 13.84 -19.24 -30.47
C ILE A 102 13.53 -18.61 -31.84
N LEU A 103 14.19 -17.51 -32.15
CA LEU A 103 14.06 -16.86 -33.44
C LEU A 103 14.95 -17.56 -34.48
N PRO A 104 14.44 -17.86 -35.70
CA PRO A 104 15.22 -18.51 -36.72
C PRO A 104 16.30 -17.55 -37.28
N GLY A 105 17.56 -17.92 -37.13
CA GLY A 105 18.70 -17.23 -37.74
C GLY A 105 19.11 -17.84 -39.10
N LEU A 106 19.91 -17.10 -39.87
CA LEU A 106 20.35 -17.54 -41.19
C LEU A 106 21.22 -18.78 -41.20
N ASN A 107 22.07 -18.96 -40.17
CA ASN A 107 22.95 -20.12 -40.01
C ASN A 107 22.83 -20.76 -38.64
N ARG A 108 22.60 -19.97 -37.59
CA ARG A 108 22.39 -20.38 -36.19
C ARG A 108 21.41 -19.40 -35.58
N SER A 109 20.60 -19.88 -34.64
CA SER A 109 19.70 -19.04 -33.86
C SER A 109 20.47 -18.49 -32.67
N ASP A 110 20.65 -17.19 -32.61
CA ASP A 110 21.37 -16.46 -31.54
C ASP A 110 20.47 -15.44 -30.81
N SER A 111 19.16 -15.52 -31.06
CA SER A 111 18.19 -14.64 -30.43
C SER A 111 16.89 -15.35 -30.08
N VAL A 112 16.19 -14.81 -29.10
CA VAL A 112 14.87 -15.27 -28.64
C VAL A 112 13.87 -14.14 -28.64
N SER A 113 12.63 -14.44 -28.95
CA SER A 113 11.50 -13.52 -28.79
C SER A 113 10.86 -13.74 -27.45
N LEU A 114 10.63 -12.66 -26.69
CA LEU A 114 9.85 -12.62 -25.46
C LEU A 114 8.49 -12.01 -25.74
N GLU A 115 7.42 -12.71 -25.39
CA GLU A 115 6.07 -12.15 -25.31
C GLU A 115 5.50 -12.41 -23.92
N LEU A 116 5.22 -11.33 -23.18
CA LEU A 116 4.77 -11.38 -21.80
C LEU A 116 3.48 -10.58 -21.63
N GLN A 117 2.42 -11.21 -21.16
CA GLN A 117 1.20 -10.55 -20.76
C GLN A 117 1.21 -10.26 -19.25
N LEU A 118 1.07 -9.00 -18.89
CA LEU A 118 1.03 -8.52 -17.52
C LEU A 118 -0.35 -7.99 -17.16
N ALA A 119 -0.79 -8.29 -15.94
CA ALA A 119 -1.86 -7.58 -15.27
C ALA A 119 -1.27 -6.58 -14.28
N ALA A 120 -1.58 -5.30 -14.44
CA ALA A 120 -1.25 -4.26 -13.47
C ALA A 120 -2.48 -3.94 -12.64
N GLU A 121 -2.34 -3.99 -11.32
CA GLU A 121 -3.35 -3.57 -10.36
C GLU A 121 -2.87 -2.31 -9.65
N LEU A 122 -3.66 -1.24 -9.68
CA LEU A 122 -3.39 0.01 -9.00
C LEU A 122 -4.30 0.13 -7.78
N LEU A 123 -3.72 0.23 -6.59
CA LEU A 123 -4.47 0.52 -5.39
C LEU A 123 -4.62 2.04 -5.25
N TYR A 124 -5.83 2.51 -5.39
CA TYR A 124 -6.21 3.91 -5.19
C TYR A 124 -6.68 4.14 -3.77
N VAL A 125 -6.32 5.31 -3.24
CA VAL A 125 -6.69 5.78 -1.91
C VAL A 125 -7.14 7.22 -2.01
N GLY A 126 -8.35 7.51 -1.57
CA GLY A 126 -8.92 8.84 -1.59
C GLY A 126 -9.46 9.28 -0.23
N GLU A 127 -9.52 10.59 -0.03
CA GLU A 127 -10.14 11.20 1.15
C GLU A 127 -11.58 11.57 0.85
N GLN A 128 -12.51 11.11 1.69
CA GLN A 128 -13.90 11.52 1.64
C GLN A 128 -14.23 12.39 2.84
N LYS A 129 -14.80 13.57 2.60
CA LYS A 129 -15.30 14.44 3.67
C LYS A 129 -16.59 13.86 4.25
N LEU A 130 -16.57 13.55 5.54
CA LEU A 130 -17.75 13.15 6.29
C LEU A 130 -18.27 14.35 7.07
N SER A 131 -19.57 14.63 6.95
CA SER A 131 -20.26 15.60 7.79
C SER A 131 -21.12 14.82 8.79
N TYR A 132 -20.96 15.15 10.07
CA TYR A 132 -21.72 14.51 11.14
C TYR A 132 -22.13 15.55 12.19
N VAL A 133 -23.17 15.25 12.93
CA VAL A 133 -23.63 16.09 14.05
C VAL A 133 -22.93 15.59 15.31
N ALA A 134 -22.05 16.41 15.87
CA ALA A 134 -21.31 16.08 17.09
C ALA A 134 -22.11 16.41 18.37
N ASP A 135 -22.98 17.42 18.31
CA ASP A 135 -23.85 17.84 19.40
C ASP A 135 -25.06 18.59 18.83
N ALA A 136 -26.15 18.61 19.57
CA ALA A 136 -27.37 19.35 19.21
C ALA A 136 -28.07 19.90 20.47
N TYR A 137 -28.75 20.98 20.33
CA TYR A 137 -29.66 21.53 21.36
C TYR A 137 -30.86 22.22 20.73
N SER A 138 -31.91 22.43 21.53
CA SER A 138 -33.10 23.15 21.09
C SER A 138 -33.31 24.39 21.96
N LEU A 139 -33.86 25.46 21.36
CA LEU A 139 -34.22 26.67 22.06
C LEU A 139 -35.56 26.55 22.81
N ARG A 140 -36.38 25.56 22.47
CA ARG A 140 -37.76 25.39 22.97
C ARG A 140 -37.93 24.34 24.05
N CYS A 141 -37.22 23.23 23.89
CA CYS A 141 -37.34 22.08 24.82
C CYS A 141 -35.98 21.39 24.96
N PRO A 142 -35.71 20.78 26.09
CA PRO A 142 -34.56 19.92 26.23
C PRO A 142 -34.59 18.79 25.19
N LEU A 143 -33.40 18.36 24.73
CA LEU A 143 -33.26 17.22 23.85
C LEU A 143 -32.60 16.06 24.60
N VAL A 144 -33.14 14.88 24.39
CA VAL A 144 -32.45 13.62 24.72
C VAL A 144 -31.68 13.18 23.47
N LEU A 145 -30.35 13.18 23.56
CA LEU A 145 -29.46 12.81 22.46
C LEU A 145 -28.99 11.37 22.63
N THR A 146 -29.18 10.57 21.61
CA THR A 146 -28.55 9.25 21.50
C THR A 146 -27.33 9.37 20.62
N GLY A 147 -26.16 9.02 21.19
CA GLY A 147 -24.91 9.02 20.48
C GLY A 147 -24.55 7.62 19.96
N ASP A 148 -23.83 7.60 18.87
CA ASP A 148 -23.21 6.38 18.35
C ASP A 148 -21.76 6.68 17.97
N THR A 149 -20.99 5.63 17.63
CA THR A 149 -19.58 5.77 17.27
C THR A 149 -19.36 5.19 15.87
N LEU A 150 -18.78 6.00 14.99
CA LEU A 150 -18.33 5.59 13.67
C LEU A 150 -16.82 5.42 13.70
N ASP A 151 -16.32 4.24 13.35
CA ASP A 151 -14.90 4.03 13.10
C ASP A 151 -14.54 4.63 11.75
N ALA A 152 -13.99 5.85 11.77
CA ALA A 152 -13.45 6.47 10.57
C ALA A 152 -11.97 6.07 10.41
N ALA A 153 -11.55 5.86 9.17
CA ALA A 153 -10.15 5.68 8.88
C ALA A 153 -9.46 7.06 8.90
N ALA A 154 -8.41 7.19 9.72
CA ALA A 154 -7.50 8.33 9.66
C ALA A 154 -6.67 8.30 8.36
N PRO A 155 -5.88 9.32 8.07
CA PRO A 155 -4.99 9.33 6.92
C PRO A 155 -4.21 8.03 6.82
N TYR A 156 -4.17 7.44 5.64
CA TYR A 156 -3.39 6.24 5.40
C TYR A 156 -1.88 6.52 5.55
N CYS A 157 -1.15 5.52 5.99
CA CYS A 157 0.31 5.54 6.02
C CYS A 157 0.83 4.50 5.02
N ALA A 158 1.66 4.94 4.08
CA ALA A 158 2.41 4.06 3.21
C ALA A 158 3.83 3.95 3.75
N ALA A 159 4.24 2.77 4.16
CA ALA A 159 5.58 2.48 4.64
C ALA A 159 6.33 1.61 3.64
N ALA A 160 7.57 1.99 3.35
CA ALA A 160 8.52 1.19 2.61
C ALA A 160 9.68 0.82 3.52
N GLU A 161 9.89 -0.46 3.72
CA GLU A 161 10.96 -0.98 4.59
C GLU A 161 11.86 -1.94 3.80
N LYS A 162 13.08 -2.11 4.29
CA LYS A 162 14.04 -3.05 3.72
C LYS A 162 14.54 -4.00 4.79
N ALA A 163 14.75 -5.25 4.41
CA ALA A 163 15.37 -6.26 5.23
C ALA A 163 16.42 -7.02 4.41
N SER A 164 17.54 -7.35 5.05
CA SER A 164 18.60 -8.14 4.43
C SER A 164 18.77 -9.44 5.22
N VAL A 165 18.83 -10.54 4.49
CA VAL A 165 19.09 -11.87 5.05
C VAL A 165 20.35 -12.43 4.41
N ARG A 166 21.25 -12.97 5.23
CA ARG A 166 22.44 -13.66 4.78
C ARG A 166 22.50 -15.02 5.42
N GLU A 167 22.74 -16.06 4.62
CA GLU A 167 22.81 -17.42 5.11
C GLU A 167 23.85 -18.24 4.34
N PHE A 168 24.64 -18.98 5.07
CA PHE A 168 25.55 -19.97 4.49
C PHE A 168 24.80 -21.30 4.33
N ILE A 169 24.79 -21.83 3.11
CA ILE A 169 24.18 -23.12 2.78
C ILE A 169 25.28 -24.10 2.49
N LYS A 170 25.45 -25.10 3.39
CA LYS A 170 26.35 -26.20 3.13
C LYS A 170 25.79 -27.07 2.01
N LEU A 171 26.62 -27.37 1.02
CA LEU A 171 26.24 -28.18 -0.13
C LEU A 171 26.58 -29.66 0.11
N PRO A 172 25.77 -30.59 -0.44
CA PRO A 172 26.10 -32.04 -0.43
C PRO A 172 27.38 -32.35 -1.19
N GLU A 173 27.68 -31.59 -2.23
CA GLU A 173 28.85 -31.70 -3.08
C GLU A 173 29.38 -30.29 -3.34
N PRO A 174 30.70 -30.03 -3.27
CA PRO A 174 31.29 -28.71 -3.49
C PRO A 174 30.90 -28.14 -4.86
N ALA A 175 30.56 -26.89 -4.88
CA ALA A 175 30.24 -26.17 -6.11
C ALA A 175 31.51 -25.66 -6.78
N GLU A 176 31.67 -25.90 -8.08
CA GLU A 176 32.66 -25.21 -8.91
C GLU A 176 32.25 -23.76 -9.16
N ARG A 177 30.97 -23.55 -9.49
CA ARG A 177 30.37 -22.21 -9.69
C ARG A 177 28.87 -22.27 -9.47
N VAL A 178 28.30 -21.15 -9.03
CA VAL A 178 26.85 -20.90 -9.05
C VAL A 178 26.44 -20.50 -10.47
N LEU A 179 25.38 -21.11 -10.97
CA LEU A 179 24.84 -20.86 -12.31
C LEU A 179 23.62 -19.94 -12.28
N SER A 180 22.70 -20.19 -11.34
CA SER A 180 21.48 -19.40 -11.21
C SER A 180 21.01 -19.36 -9.76
N VAL A 181 20.34 -18.26 -9.39
CA VAL A 181 19.64 -18.12 -8.12
C VAL A 181 18.21 -17.75 -8.42
N GLN A 182 17.32 -18.67 -8.14
CA GLN A 182 15.88 -18.51 -8.31
C GLN A 182 15.24 -18.29 -6.96
N TYR A 183 14.18 -17.47 -6.89
CA TYR A 183 13.47 -17.26 -5.64
C TYR A 183 11.98 -17.05 -5.87
N HIS A 184 11.21 -17.35 -4.83
CA HIS A 184 9.79 -17.05 -4.74
C HIS A 184 9.49 -16.46 -3.36
N MET A 185 8.84 -15.28 -3.31
CA MET A 185 8.41 -14.67 -2.07
C MET A 185 7.06 -15.23 -1.64
N THR A 186 6.94 -15.62 -0.38
CA THR A 186 5.64 -16.03 0.17
C THR A 186 4.77 -14.81 0.51
N PRO A 187 3.44 -14.96 0.62
CA PRO A 187 2.58 -13.89 1.09
C PRO A 187 3.01 -13.33 2.45
N CYS A 188 2.75 -12.06 2.67
CA CYS A 188 2.99 -11.39 3.93
C CYS A 188 1.95 -11.79 4.98
N ILE A 189 2.38 -11.94 6.23
CA ILE A 189 1.55 -12.22 7.39
C ILE A 189 1.80 -11.12 8.42
N MET A 190 0.73 -10.40 8.79
CA MET A 190 0.79 -9.42 9.87
C MET A 190 0.84 -10.14 11.22
N THR A 191 1.75 -9.72 12.08
CA THR A 191 1.90 -10.22 13.47
C THR A 191 2.14 -9.04 14.42
N ASP A 192 2.04 -9.30 15.72
CA ASP A 192 2.34 -8.27 16.74
C ASP A 192 3.80 -7.79 16.71
N GLU A 193 4.70 -8.58 16.13
CA GLU A 193 6.14 -8.25 15.99
C GLU A 193 6.46 -7.55 14.67
N GLY A 194 5.47 -7.31 13.80
CA GLY A 194 5.62 -6.72 12.49
C GLY A 194 5.12 -7.61 11.35
N VAL A 195 5.67 -7.45 10.14
CA VAL A 195 5.30 -8.23 8.96
C VAL A 195 6.28 -9.35 8.74
N LYS A 196 5.77 -10.59 8.70
CA LYS A 196 6.56 -11.79 8.42
C LYS A 196 6.28 -12.29 7.00
N THR A 197 7.33 -12.68 6.31
CA THR A 197 7.29 -13.38 5.03
C THR A 197 8.47 -14.37 4.95
N ALA A 198 8.60 -15.05 3.84
CA ALA A 198 9.78 -15.87 3.58
C ALA A 198 10.11 -15.86 2.08
N ALA A 199 11.37 -16.06 1.75
CA ALA A 199 11.81 -16.37 0.41
C ALA A 199 12.15 -17.86 0.32
N CYS A 200 11.55 -18.56 -0.64
CA CYS A 200 12.00 -19.89 -1.04
C CYS A 200 13.03 -19.71 -2.14
N VAL A 201 14.29 -19.98 -1.85
CA VAL A 201 15.42 -19.79 -2.78
C VAL A 201 15.92 -21.14 -3.28
N CYS A 202 16.14 -21.25 -4.58
CA CYS A 202 16.79 -22.39 -5.24
C CYS A 202 18.10 -21.89 -5.85
N VAL A 203 19.21 -22.46 -5.41
CA VAL A 203 20.54 -22.22 -6.01
C VAL A 203 20.88 -23.37 -6.92
N VAL A 204 21.08 -23.09 -8.20
CA VAL A 204 21.57 -24.07 -9.20
C VAL A 204 23.07 -23.85 -9.37
N TYR A 205 23.84 -24.92 -9.26
CA TYR A 205 25.28 -24.85 -9.32
C TYR A 205 25.87 -26.03 -10.10
N LYS A 206 27.08 -25.83 -10.63
CA LYS A 206 27.88 -26.86 -11.24
C LYS A 206 28.76 -27.49 -10.17
N ALA A 207 28.71 -28.80 -10.07
CA ALA A 207 29.59 -29.62 -9.27
C ALA A 207 30.38 -30.60 -10.18
N GLU A 208 31.34 -31.33 -9.64
CA GLU A 208 32.14 -32.33 -10.41
C GLU A 208 31.24 -33.39 -11.04
N SER A 209 30.19 -33.83 -10.34
CA SER A 209 29.23 -34.82 -10.82
C SER A 209 28.17 -34.26 -11.78
N GLY A 210 28.23 -32.96 -12.12
CA GLY A 210 27.31 -32.31 -13.05
C GLY A 210 26.45 -31.21 -12.39
N LEU A 211 25.25 -30.95 -12.94
CA LEU A 211 24.32 -29.96 -12.41
C LEU A 211 23.66 -30.41 -11.12
N ARG A 212 23.64 -29.55 -10.14
CA ARG A 212 22.99 -29.72 -8.83
C ARG A 212 22.18 -28.53 -8.45
N SER A 213 21.23 -28.73 -7.55
CA SER A 213 20.48 -27.63 -6.95
C SER A 213 20.27 -27.84 -5.45
N VAL A 214 20.13 -26.77 -4.72
CA VAL A 214 19.75 -26.77 -3.31
C VAL A 214 18.64 -25.75 -3.08
N MET A 215 17.65 -26.12 -2.29
CA MET A 215 16.54 -25.25 -1.92
C MET A 215 16.62 -24.86 -0.45
N LYS A 216 16.38 -23.60 -0.18
CA LYS A 216 16.34 -23.06 1.19
C LYS A 216 15.17 -22.10 1.35
N LYS A 217 14.48 -22.19 2.49
CA LYS A 217 13.47 -21.21 2.90
C LYS A 217 14.10 -20.25 3.90
N LEU A 218 14.12 -18.96 3.56
CA LEU A 218 14.67 -17.87 4.36
C LEU A 218 13.52 -17.09 4.99
N PRO A 219 13.34 -17.10 6.31
CA PRO A 219 12.38 -16.26 6.98
C PRO A 219 12.84 -14.79 6.95
N ILE A 220 11.93 -13.88 6.73
CA ILE A 220 12.16 -12.43 6.67
C ILE A 220 11.16 -11.75 7.59
N VAL A 221 11.64 -10.87 8.45
CA VAL A 221 10.82 -10.08 9.37
C VAL A 221 11.11 -8.59 9.13
N PHE A 222 10.06 -7.84 8.90
CA PHE A 222 10.09 -6.39 8.84
C PHE A 222 9.52 -5.86 10.16
N SER A 223 10.40 -5.26 10.96
CA SER A 223 10.09 -4.82 12.33
C SER A 223 9.59 -3.38 12.31
N GLY A 224 8.29 -3.17 12.15
CA GLY A 224 7.65 -1.87 12.24
C GLY A 224 6.51 -1.92 13.26
N ASP A 225 6.37 -0.85 14.05
CA ASP A 225 5.21 -0.71 14.94
C ASP A 225 3.97 -0.37 14.10
N ARG A 226 3.08 -1.36 13.97
CA ARG A 226 1.83 -1.27 13.22
C ARG A 226 0.63 -1.73 14.07
N ALA A 227 0.83 -1.77 15.38
CA ALA A 227 -0.21 -2.13 16.32
C ALA A 227 -1.40 -1.15 16.18
N GLY A 228 -2.58 -1.70 15.98
CA GLY A 228 -3.83 -0.92 15.89
C GLY A 228 -4.19 -0.34 14.53
N SER A 229 -3.39 -0.54 13.50
CA SER A 229 -3.73 -0.11 12.13
C SER A 229 -4.35 -1.24 11.30
N ASP A 230 -5.37 -0.90 10.49
CA ASP A 230 -5.91 -1.81 9.49
C ASP A 230 -4.97 -1.86 8.28
N CYS A 231 -4.42 -3.03 7.98
CA CYS A 231 -3.61 -3.23 6.78
C CYS A 231 -4.51 -3.33 5.55
N LEU A 232 -4.36 -2.38 4.63
CA LEU A 232 -5.10 -2.32 3.38
C LEU A 232 -4.37 -3.06 2.25
N TYR A 233 -3.05 -3.02 2.27
CA TYR A 233 -2.17 -3.66 1.31
C TYR A 233 -0.82 -3.95 1.96
N CYS A 234 -0.28 -5.13 1.68
CA CYS A 234 1.05 -5.51 2.16
C CYS A 234 1.70 -6.47 1.17
N LYS A 235 2.83 -6.08 0.61
CA LYS A 235 3.59 -6.90 -0.33
C LYS A 235 5.08 -6.77 -0.08
N ALA A 236 5.74 -7.93 0.04
CA ALA A 236 7.18 -8.01 0.05
C ALA A 236 7.70 -8.44 -1.34
N VAL A 237 8.76 -7.79 -1.79
CA VAL A 237 9.46 -8.10 -3.04
C VAL A 237 10.93 -8.33 -2.75
N CYS A 238 11.56 -9.23 -3.50
CA CYS A 238 13.00 -9.36 -3.46
C CYS A 238 13.61 -8.27 -4.34
N LEU A 239 14.50 -7.48 -3.78
CA LEU A 239 15.23 -6.42 -4.47
C LEU A 239 16.51 -6.96 -5.12
N GLU A 240 17.20 -7.87 -4.41
CA GLU A 240 18.41 -8.53 -4.88
C GLU A 240 18.49 -9.92 -4.24
N CYS A 241 18.91 -10.92 -5.00
CA CYS A 241 19.22 -12.26 -4.50
C CYS A 241 20.46 -12.77 -5.22
N ALA A 242 21.52 -13.00 -4.47
CA ALA A 242 22.80 -13.44 -5.00
C ALA A 242 23.37 -14.57 -4.15
N ALA A 243 24.08 -15.48 -4.80
CA ALA A 243 24.83 -16.55 -4.13
C ALA A 243 26.25 -16.63 -4.69
N SER A 244 27.21 -16.86 -3.83
CA SER A 244 28.62 -17.05 -4.21
C SER A 244 29.18 -18.30 -3.56
N VAL A 245 30.08 -19.00 -4.27
CA VAL A 245 30.75 -20.18 -3.73
C VAL A 245 31.65 -19.76 -2.60
N GLN A 246 31.55 -20.44 -1.45
CA GLN A 246 32.41 -20.24 -0.29
C GLN A 246 32.73 -21.58 0.37
N GLY A 247 33.97 -22.05 0.26
CA GLY A 247 34.41 -23.31 0.86
C GLY A 247 33.60 -24.51 0.38
N ASP A 248 32.93 -25.21 1.31
CA ASP A 248 32.10 -26.40 1.04
C ASP A 248 30.59 -26.05 0.85
N GLY A 249 30.30 -24.75 0.60
CA GLY A 249 28.93 -24.28 0.44
C GLY A 249 28.79 -23.04 -0.40
N VAL A 250 27.66 -22.39 -0.25
CA VAL A 250 27.34 -21.09 -0.87
C VAL A 250 26.93 -20.10 0.19
N ASP A 251 27.43 -18.87 0.07
CA ASP A 251 26.98 -17.72 0.83
C ASP A 251 25.85 -17.05 0.05
N LEU A 252 24.64 -17.12 0.60
CA LEU A 252 23.42 -16.59 0.01
C LEU A 252 23.07 -15.27 0.69
N ARG A 253 22.89 -14.22 -0.12
CA ARG A 253 22.39 -12.92 0.31
C ARG A 253 21.07 -12.60 -0.38
N LEU A 254 20.10 -12.14 0.38
CA LEU A 254 18.81 -11.68 -0.12
C LEU A 254 18.46 -10.35 0.53
N ASP A 255 18.20 -9.34 -0.30
CA ASP A 255 17.67 -8.04 0.10
C ASP A 255 16.20 -7.96 -0.32
N ALA A 256 15.32 -7.74 0.64
CA ALA A 256 13.89 -7.65 0.43
C ALA A 256 13.36 -6.24 0.75
N GLY A 257 12.39 -5.79 -0.03
CA GLY A 257 11.62 -4.57 0.21
C GLY A 257 10.18 -4.92 0.58
N LEU A 258 9.61 -4.19 1.53
CA LEU A 258 8.21 -4.27 1.91
C LEU A 258 7.52 -2.97 1.54
N THR A 259 6.37 -3.06 0.87
CA THR A 259 5.41 -1.97 0.73
C THR A 259 4.17 -2.33 1.54
N CYS A 260 3.81 -1.47 2.49
CA CYS A 260 2.64 -1.65 3.33
C CYS A 260 1.83 -0.36 3.34
N VAL A 261 0.53 -0.48 3.08
CA VAL A 261 -0.44 0.62 3.19
C VAL A 261 -1.39 0.26 4.33
N SER A 262 -1.48 1.13 5.31
CA SER A 262 -2.33 0.94 6.48
C SER A 262 -3.13 2.20 6.78
N ALA A 263 -4.27 2.05 7.45
CA ALA A 263 -5.09 3.14 7.96
C ALA A 263 -5.32 2.96 9.45
N GLU A 264 -5.20 4.05 10.19
CA GLU A 264 -5.49 4.07 11.62
C GLU A 264 -6.98 4.30 11.86
N LYS A 265 -7.61 3.56 12.77
CA LYS A 265 -9.00 3.77 13.16
C LYS A 265 -9.10 4.96 14.11
N GLN A 266 -9.93 5.93 13.74
CA GLN A 266 -10.30 7.03 14.64
C GLN A 266 -11.80 6.95 14.95
N PRO A 267 -12.18 6.64 16.20
CA PRO A 267 -13.58 6.62 16.60
C PRO A 267 -14.14 8.06 16.64
N ILE A 268 -15.13 8.33 15.81
CA ILE A 268 -15.86 9.60 15.78
C ILE A 268 -17.19 9.38 16.47
N LYS A 269 -17.41 10.09 17.59
CA LYS A 269 -18.71 10.11 18.27
C LYS A 269 -19.62 11.10 17.55
N TYR A 270 -20.82 10.67 17.25
CA TYR A 270 -21.84 11.50 16.60
C TYR A 270 -23.21 11.28 17.22
N VAL A 271 -24.11 12.26 17.00
CA VAL A 271 -25.51 12.16 17.41
C VAL A 271 -26.26 11.39 16.33
N SER A 272 -26.70 10.17 16.66
CA SER A 272 -27.47 9.31 15.77
C SER A 272 -28.98 9.61 15.83
N HIS A 273 -29.45 10.06 16.98
CA HIS A 273 -30.86 10.40 17.17
C HIS A 273 -31.03 11.53 18.21
N ALA A 274 -32.04 12.37 18.02
CA ALA A 274 -32.40 13.45 18.94
C ALA A 274 -33.92 13.48 19.10
N GLU A 275 -34.38 13.36 20.34
CA GLU A 275 -35.79 13.44 20.68
C GLU A 275 -36.04 14.61 21.61
N ALA A 276 -37.22 15.29 21.46
CA ALA A 276 -37.63 16.30 22.37
C ALA A 276 -38.08 15.66 23.70
N ASP A 277 -37.51 16.11 24.82
CA ASP A 277 -37.97 15.70 26.14
C ASP A 277 -39.28 16.45 26.47
N ALA A 278 -40.40 15.82 26.09
CA ALA A 278 -41.75 16.41 26.31
C ALA A 278 -42.07 16.56 27.78
N ALA A 279 -41.47 15.77 28.68
CA ALA A 279 -41.71 15.87 30.12
C ALA A 279 -41.01 17.08 30.79
N ALA A 280 -39.90 17.53 30.19
CA ALA A 280 -39.12 18.68 30.65
C ALA A 280 -39.54 20.01 29.96
N ALA A 281 -40.46 19.96 28.98
CA ALA A 281 -40.88 21.13 28.21
C ALA A 281 -41.73 22.14 28.98
N ASP A 282 -42.21 21.83 30.18
CA ASP A 282 -43.22 22.60 30.91
C ASP A 282 -42.66 23.54 32.02
N GLY A 283 -41.39 23.83 31.98
CA GLY A 283 -40.81 24.86 32.87
C GLY A 283 -41.11 26.31 32.42
N GLY A 284 -42.38 26.70 32.34
CA GLY A 284 -42.83 28.04 31.99
C GLY A 284 -42.46 29.13 32.99
N GLY A 285 -41.21 29.17 33.47
CA GLY A 285 -40.70 30.28 34.27
C GLY A 285 -40.40 31.50 33.44
N GLU A 286 -40.71 32.72 33.95
CA GLU A 286 -40.24 33.98 33.40
C GLU A 286 -38.70 34.01 33.42
N HIS A 287 -38.10 33.77 32.27
CA HIS A 287 -36.64 33.90 32.13
C HIS A 287 -36.30 35.29 31.54
N PRO A 288 -35.19 35.88 31.99
CA PRO A 288 -34.77 37.19 31.47
C PRO A 288 -34.48 37.10 29.97
N SER A 289 -34.85 38.18 29.22
CA SER A 289 -34.63 38.24 27.76
C SER A 289 -33.14 38.31 27.38
N VAL A 290 -32.29 38.82 28.29
CA VAL A 290 -30.84 38.92 28.13
C VAL A 290 -30.16 38.67 29.47
N MET A 291 -29.09 37.90 29.45
CA MET A 291 -28.26 37.65 30.64
C MET A 291 -26.84 38.13 30.40
N ALA A 292 -26.17 38.64 31.45
CA ALA A 292 -24.76 38.96 31.44
C ALA A 292 -24.00 37.82 32.16
N VAL A 293 -23.16 37.12 31.42
CA VAL A 293 -22.49 35.89 31.88
C VAL A 293 -20.99 36.05 31.71
N ARG A 294 -20.22 35.59 32.72
CA ARG A 294 -18.75 35.40 32.57
C ARG A 294 -18.52 34.14 31.78
N PRO A 295 -17.85 34.18 30.60
CA PRO A 295 -17.67 33.01 29.76
C PRO A 295 -16.80 31.93 30.44
N GLY A 296 -15.76 32.33 31.18
CA GLY A 296 -14.73 31.37 31.65
C GLY A 296 -14.11 30.67 30.45
N ASP A 297 -13.85 29.38 30.60
CA ASP A 297 -13.26 28.52 29.52
C ASP A 297 -14.32 27.90 28.58
N ARG A 298 -15.63 28.35 28.71
CA ARG A 298 -16.73 27.79 27.92
C ARG A 298 -16.76 28.39 26.52
N SER A 299 -16.97 27.56 25.53
CA SER A 299 -17.21 27.97 24.14
C SER A 299 -18.55 28.71 23.98
N LEU A 300 -18.69 29.51 22.92
CA LEU A 300 -19.97 30.17 22.59
C LEU A 300 -21.10 29.15 22.37
N TRP A 301 -20.78 27.97 21.86
CA TRP A 301 -21.71 26.85 21.70
C TRP A 301 -22.27 26.37 23.04
N GLU A 302 -21.39 26.11 24.01
CA GLU A 302 -21.76 25.67 25.35
C GLU A 302 -22.61 26.73 26.08
N LEU A 303 -22.27 28.02 25.94
CA LEU A 303 -23.04 29.12 26.45
C LEU A 303 -24.42 29.18 25.77
N ALA A 304 -24.48 29.09 24.45
CA ALA A 304 -25.73 29.09 23.69
C ALA A 304 -26.63 27.93 24.11
N LYS A 305 -26.09 26.75 24.27
CA LYS A 305 -26.80 25.56 24.77
C LYS A 305 -27.32 25.74 26.19
N THR A 306 -26.49 26.26 27.09
CA THR A 306 -26.83 26.41 28.51
C THR A 306 -27.93 27.46 28.74
N TYR A 307 -27.89 28.54 27.96
CA TYR A 307 -28.79 29.73 28.16
C TYR A 307 -29.87 29.83 27.09
N HIS A 308 -30.13 28.75 26.33
CA HIS A 308 -31.15 28.71 25.26
C HIS A 308 -31.05 29.85 24.28
N SER A 309 -29.86 30.10 23.78
CA SER A 309 -29.53 31.12 22.77
C SER A 309 -29.00 30.49 21.50
N THR A 310 -28.58 31.29 20.53
CA THR A 310 -27.78 30.83 19.40
C THR A 310 -26.41 31.51 19.41
N VAL A 311 -25.39 30.85 18.85
CA VAL A 311 -24.06 31.47 18.73
C VAL A 311 -24.16 32.80 17.98
N ALA A 312 -24.92 32.84 16.88
CA ALA A 312 -25.11 34.06 16.09
C ALA A 312 -25.76 35.23 16.88
N LEU A 313 -26.72 34.93 17.76
CA LEU A 313 -27.33 35.94 18.64
C LEU A 313 -26.33 36.47 19.67
N ILE A 314 -25.52 35.60 20.25
CA ILE A 314 -24.47 35.96 21.20
C ILE A 314 -23.43 36.85 20.52
N GLU A 315 -22.93 36.43 19.35
CA GLU A 315 -21.95 37.21 18.55
C GLU A 315 -22.52 38.61 18.19
N SER A 316 -23.74 38.67 17.67
CA SER A 316 -24.38 39.93 17.31
C SER A 316 -24.57 40.87 18.51
N ALA A 317 -24.95 40.33 19.68
CA ALA A 317 -25.15 41.14 20.88
C ALA A 317 -23.84 41.66 21.51
N ASN A 318 -22.70 41.09 21.11
CA ASN A 318 -21.38 41.43 21.63
C ASN A 318 -20.41 41.95 20.54
N ALA A 319 -20.94 42.35 19.36
CA ALA A 319 -20.12 42.78 18.22
C ALA A 319 -19.19 43.96 18.53
N ASP A 320 -19.62 44.88 19.38
CA ASP A 320 -18.88 46.10 19.76
C ASP A 320 -18.03 45.90 21.04
N ARG A 321 -17.93 44.67 21.56
CA ARG A 321 -17.20 44.40 22.80
C ARG A 321 -15.75 44.05 22.53
N THR A 322 -14.89 44.44 23.47
CA THR A 322 -13.45 44.13 23.46
C THR A 322 -13.13 42.92 24.34
N GLU A 323 -11.97 42.32 24.16
CA GLU A 323 -11.46 41.21 25.00
C GLU A 323 -11.32 41.62 26.49
N ALA A 324 -11.30 42.90 26.81
CA ALA A 324 -11.25 43.43 28.18
C ALA A 324 -12.58 43.31 28.92
N ASP A 325 -13.67 43.04 28.22
CA ASP A 325 -15.01 42.95 28.83
C ASP A 325 -15.18 41.59 29.52
N SER A 326 -15.28 41.60 30.83
CA SER A 326 -15.37 40.39 31.67
C SER A 326 -16.71 39.63 31.56
N PHE A 327 -17.71 40.13 30.82
CA PHE A 327 -19.03 39.53 30.67
C PHE A 327 -19.48 39.54 29.21
N LEU A 328 -20.18 38.48 28.83
CA LEU A 328 -20.89 38.37 27.55
C LEU A 328 -22.40 38.60 27.77
N LEU A 329 -23.02 39.32 26.87
CA LEU A 329 -24.49 39.41 26.79
C LEU A 329 -25.03 38.23 26.03
N ILE A 330 -25.93 37.48 26.64
CA ILE A 330 -26.55 36.31 26.04
C ILE A 330 -28.05 36.57 25.90
N PRO A 331 -28.49 36.94 24.69
CA PRO A 331 -29.92 37.07 24.39
C PRO A 331 -30.54 35.69 24.35
N ARG A 332 -31.75 35.54 24.85
CA ARG A 332 -32.50 34.28 24.73
C ARG A 332 -33.06 34.16 23.32
N GLY A 333 -32.82 32.99 22.69
CA GLY A 333 -33.45 32.61 21.44
C GLY A 333 -34.95 32.39 21.61
N ARG A 334 -35.74 32.83 20.63
CA ARG A 334 -37.19 32.64 20.61
C ARG A 334 -37.58 31.48 19.73
#